data_38fef9996740305be516cc08a42aa7d5
#
_entry.id   38fef9996740305be516cc08a42aa7d5
#
_cell.length_a   1.000
_cell.length_b   1.000
_cell.length_c   1.000
_cell.angle_alpha   90.00
_cell.angle_beta   90.00
_cell.angle_gamma   90.00
#
_symmetry.space_group_name_H-M   'P 1'
#
loop_
_entity.id
_entity.type
_entity.pdbx_description
1 polymer ?
#
loop_
_entity_poly.entity_id
_entity_poly.type
_entity_poly.pdbx_seq_one_letter_code
_entity_poly.pdbx_strand_id
1 'polypeptide(L)'
;MMLPPEVQFYEDVHLFVWRPRGVLDQAAINKVLASLEDLEAKLRAPFSRLSDTLATDEVELNFKYIIQVSLHRRLTYAGRPPVKSAILATDATAIHYGQLHAVLTQGSPIKVRVFQDREQAAQWLGVPIELLAAEPSGEKQIQSRSDFRCSDTR
;
A
#
# COMPACT_ATOMS: atom_id res chain seq x y z
N MET A 1 6.29 17.33 6.04
CA MET A 1 4.97 16.77 5.78
C MET A 1 4.66 15.64 6.75
N MET A 2 3.47 15.63 7.27
CA MET A 2 3.08 14.61 8.22
C MET A 2 2.22 13.54 7.54
N LEU A 3 2.64 12.29 7.62
CA LEU A 3 1.90 11.18 7.05
C LEU A 3 1.00 10.55 8.11
N PRO A 4 -0.14 9.95 7.69
CA PRO A 4 -0.98 9.19 8.63
C PRO A 4 -0.19 8.05 9.28
N PRO A 5 -0.61 7.60 10.47
CA PRO A 5 0.14 6.52 11.16
C PRO A 5 0.26 5.23 10.37
N GLU A 6 -0.67 4.96 9.45
CA GLU A 6 -0.65 3.73 8.66
C GLU A 6 0.21 3.85 7.41
N VAL A 7 0.85 4.99 7.18
CA VAL A 7 1.64 5.26 6.00
C VAL A 7 3.10 5.48 6.37
N GLN A 8 3.99 4.87 5.61
CA GLN A 8 5.43 5.14 5.70
C GLN A 8 5.96 5.43 4.30
N PHE A 9 6.93 6.33 4.21
CA PHE A 9 7.62 6.59 2.95
C PHE A 9 9.10 6.33 3.14
N TYR A 10 9.63 5.38 2.38
CA TYR A 10 11.05 5.03 2.42
C TYR A 10 11.77 5.76 1.28
N GLU A 11 12.43 6.84 1.63
CA GLU A 11 13.10 7.68 0.62
C GLU A 11 14.22 6.95 -0.11
N ASP A 12 14.94 6.08 0.58
CA ASP A 12 16.07 5.37 -0.01
C ASP A 12 15.69 4.56 -1.24
N VAL A 13 14.50 3.97 -1.22
CA VAL A 13 14.05 3.10 -2.30
C VAL A 13 12.82 3.65 -3.01
N HIS A 14 12.41 4.87 -2.70
CA HIS A 14 11.26 5.54 -3.30
C HIS A 14 10.03 4.65 -3.22
N LEU A 15 9.65 4.30 -2.00
CA LEU A 15 8.52 3.40 -1.76
C LEU A 15 7.56 3.97 -0.73
N PHE A 16 6.32 4.11 -1.12
CA PHE A 16 5.20 4.53 -0.27
C PHE A 16 4.48 3.26 0.19
N VAL A 17 4.36 3.05 1.50
CA VAL A 17 3.74 1.84 2.06
C VAL A 17 2.54 2.24 2.90
N TRP A 18 1.38 1.68 2.58
CA TRP A 18 0.15 1.88 3.32
C TRP A 18 -0.29 0.54 3.91
N ARG A 19 -0.49 0.50 5.23
CA ARG A 19 -0.92 -0.70 5.94
C ARG A 19 -2.19 -0.40 6.73
N PRO A 20 -3.35 -0.42 6.06
CA PRO A 20 -4.62 -0.17 6.77
C PRO A 20 -4.93 -1.29 7.75
N ARG A 21 -5.63 -0.94 8.82
CA ARG A 21 -6.07 -1.89 9.83
C ARG A 21 -7.56 -1.71 10.03
N GLY A 22 -8.22 -2.74 10.59
CA GLY A 22 -9.64 -2.69 10.86
C GLY A 22 -10.46 -2.76 9.59
N VAL A 23 -11.34 -1.80 9.39
CA VAL A 23 -12.25 -1.81 8.24
C VAL A 23 -11.62 -1.05 7.07
N LEU A 24 -11.53 -1.72 5.94
CA LEU A 24 -11.08 -1.09 4.70
C LEU A 24 -12.31 -0.59 3.95
N ASP A 25 -12.55 0.72 4.00
CA ASP A 25 -13.73 1.32 3.41
C ASP A 25 -13.36 2.56 2.59
N GLN A 26 -14.38 3.24 2.06
CA GLN A 26 -14.17 4.43 1.24
C GLN A 26 -13.41 5.52 1.99
N ALA A 27 -13.72 5.71 3.27
CA ALA A 27 -13.07 6.75 4.06
C ALA A 27 -11.58 6.48 4.18
N ALA A 28 -11.20 5.22 4.40
CA ALA A 28 -9.80 4.83 4.51
C ALA A 28 -9.06 5.08 3.20
N ILE A 29 -9.66 4.70 2.08
CA ILE A 29 -9.04 4.89 0.77
C ILE A 29 -8.95 6.37 0.42
N ASN A 30 -10.00 7.14 0.67
CA ASN A 30 -9.96 8.58 0.40
C ASN A 30 -8.83 9.25 1.18
N LYS A 31 -8.64 8.83 2.42
CA LYS A 31 -7.61 9.42 3.27
C LYS A 31 -6.21 9.12 2.75
N VAL A 32 -5.94 7.86 2.38
CA VAL A 32 -4.61 7.52 1.87
C VAL A 32 -4.36 8.16 0.51
N LEU A 33 -5.40 8.27 -0.33
CA LEU A 33 -5.23 8.93 -1.62
C LEU A 33 -4.87 10.39 -1.47
N ALA A 34 -5.44 11.08 -0.50
CA ALA A 34 -5.08 12.47 -0.24
C ALA A 34 -3.60 12.58 0.11
N SER A 35 -3.11 11.69 0.97
CA SER A 35 -1.69 11.68 1.34
C SER A 35 -0.80 11.35 0.15
N LEU A 36 -1.20 10.35 -0.64
CA LEU A 36 -0.44 9.92 -1.80
C LEU A 36 -0.33 11.04 -2.83
N GLU A 37 -1.44 11.68 -3.14
CA GLU A 37 -1.45 12.74 -4.14
C GLU A 37 -0.70 13.98 -3.67
N ASP A 38 -0.77 14.27 -2.37
CA ASP A 38 0.01 15.36 -1.79
C ASP A 38 1.50 15.11 -1.93
N LEU A 39 1.93 13.87 -1.68
CA LEU A 39 3.33 13.50 -1.83
C LEU A 39 3.75 13.52 -3.30
N GLU A 40 2.89 13.05 -4.20
CA GLU A 40 3.17 13.10 -5.64
C GLU A 40 3.37 14.52 -6.12
N ALA A 41 2.59 15.46 -5.55
CA ALA A 41 2.72 16.86 -5.94
C ALA A 41 4.01 17.49 -5.43
N LYS A 42 4.51 17.02 -4.29
CA LYS A 42 5.71 17.61 -3.67
C LYS A 42 6.99 16.99 -4.16
N LEU A 43 6.99 15.73 -4.53
CA LEU A 43 8.20 15.06 -5.00
C LEU A 43 8.26 15.07 -6.50
N ARG A 44 9.43 15.29 -7.04
CA ARG A 44 9.63 15.27 -8.48
C ARG A 44 9.88 13.86 -9.00
N ALA A 45 10.58 13.05 -8.21
CA ALA A 45 10.90 11.68 -8.61
C ALA A 45 9.69 10.78 -8.44
N PRO A 46 9.45 9.87 -9.39
CA PRO A 46 8.38 8.89 -9.22
C PRO A 46 8.73 7.90 -8.11
N PHE A 47 7.72 7.34 -7.48
CA PHE A 47 7.95 6.36 -6.44
C PHE A 47 6.92 5.23 -6.54
N SER A 48 7.34 4.03 -6.15
CA SER A 48 6.46 2.88 -6.10
C SER A 48 5.57 2.94 -4.88
N ARG A 49 4.48 2.17 -4.88
CA ARG A 49 3.58 2.12 -3.74
C ARG A 49 3.14 0.70 -3.48
N LEU A 50 2.92 0.42 -2.20
CA LEU A 50 2.40 -0.86 -1.72
C LEU A 50 1.22 -0.60 -0.81
N SER A 51 0.10 -1.26 -1.11
CA SER A 51 -1.05 -1.29 -0.22
C SER A 51 -1.11 -2.68 0.41
N ASP A 52 -0.73 -2.76 1.68
CA ASP A 52 -0.68 -4.03 2.42
C ASP A 52 -1.97 -4.15 3.23
N THR A 53 -2.91 -4.95 2.74
CA THR A 53 -4.21 -5.10 3.39
C THR A 53 -4.29 -6.31 4.32
N LEU A 54 -3.16 -6.95 4.64
CA LEU A 54 -3.17 -8.19 5.41
C LEU A 54 -3.66 -8.02 6.84
N ALA A 55 -3.58 -6.80 7.39
CA ALA A 55 -4.02 -6.54 8.76
C ALA A 55 -5.44 -5.98 8.83
N THR A 56 -6.16 -5.93 7.72
CA THR A 56 -7.56 -5.50 7.75
C THR A 56 -8.45 -6.64 8.23
N ASP A 57 -9.50 -6.29 8.96
CA ASP A 57 -10.47 -7.25 9.47
C ASP A 57 -11.63 -7.44 8.51
N GLU A 58 -11.97 -6.40 7.76
CA GLU A 58 -13.19 -6.37 6.99
C GLU A 58 -13.01 -5.42 5.81
N VAL A 59 -13.64 -5.76 4.67
CA VAL A 59 -13.60 -4.91 3.48
C VAL A 59 -15.03 -4.45 3.18
N GLU A 60 -15.27 -3.14 3.26
CA GLU A 60 -16.58 -2.52 3.00
C GLU A 60 -16.47 -1.57 1.83
N LEU A 61 -16.41 -2.14 0.64
CA LEU A 61 -16.28 -1.39 -0.61
C LEU A 61 -17.35 -1.83 -1.58
N ASN A 62 -17.49 -1.12 -2.69
CA ASN A 62 -18.42 -1.53 -3.75
C ASN A 62 -17.80 -1.19 -5.10
N PHE A 63 -18.37 -1.76 -6.15
CA PHE A 63 -17.91 -1.58 -7.52
C PHE A 63 -17.88 -0.12 -7.93
N LYS A 64 -18.95 0.59 -7.65
CA LYS A 64 -19.07 1.98 -8.09
C LYS A 64 -17.93 2.83 -7.59
N TYR A 65 -17.59 2.65 -6.30
CA TYR A 65 -16.51 3.41 -5.71
C TYR A 65 -15.16 3.05 -6.33
N ILE A 66 -14.91 1.74 -6.55
CA ILE A 66 -13.64 1.31 -7.13
C ILE A 66 -13.50 1.85 -8.56
N ILE A 67 -14.58 1.87 -9.32
CA ILE A 67 -14.56 2.46 -10.67
C ILE A 67 -14.21 3.95 -10.57
N GLN A 68 -14.85 4.67 -9.65
CA GLN A 68 -14.58 6.10 -9.47
C GLN A 68 -13.12 6.37 -9.11
N VAL A 69 -12.58 5.61 -8.17
CA VAL A 69 -11.18 5.77 -7.76
C VAL A 69 -10.24 5.46 -8.92
N SER A 70 -10.50 4.38 -9.64
CA SER A 70 -9.64 3.97 -10.75
C SER A 70 -9.59 5.03 -11.84
N LEU A 71 -10.75 5.60 -12.19
CA LEU A 71 -10.81 6.65 -13.20
C LEU A 71 -10.14 7.92 -12.70
N HIS A 72 -10.34 8.27 -11.42
CA HIS A 72 -9.68 9.42 -10.83
C HIS A 72 -8.16 9.29 -10.92
N ARG A 73 -7.64 8.11 -10.58
CA ARG A 73 -6.19 7.89 -10.62
C ARG A 73 -5.65 7.94 -12.06
N ARG A 74 -6.40 7.41 -13.02
CA ARG A 74 -5.97 7.53 -14.42
C ARG A 74 -5.86 8.99 -14.83
N LEU A 75 -6.82 9.81 -14.44
CA LEU A 75 -6.83 11.22 -14.82
C LEU A 75 -5.75 12.02 -14.11
N THR A 76 -5.62 11.82 -12.79
CA THR A 76 -4.67 12.63 -12.03
C THR A 76 -3.23 12.24 -12.28
N TYR A 77 -2.98 11.02 -12.72
CA TYR A 77 -1.61 10.56 -12.99
C TYR A 77 -1.26 10.52 -14.46
N ALA A 78 -2.13 11.03 -15.33
CA ALA A 78 -1.89 11.02 -16.77
C ALA A 78 -0.66 11.86 -17.11
N GLY A 79 0.18 11.35 -18.02
CA GLY A 79 1.36 12.06 -18.48
C GLY A 79 2.55 12.00 -17.54
N ARG A 80 2.45 11.30 -16.43
CA ARG A 80 3.55 11.16 -15.48
C ARG A 80 4.39 9.91 -15.78
N PRO A 81 5.61 9.83 -15.24
CA PRO A 81 6.43 8.63 -15.43
C PRO A 81 5.78 7.39 -14.82
N PRO A 82 6.01 6.21 -15.41
CA PRO A 82 5.39 4.98 -14.89
C PRO A 82 5.84 4.66 -13.47
N VAL A 83 4.90 4.12 -12.69
CA VAL A 83 5.18 3.66 -11.32
C VAL A 83 4.51 2.32 -11.11
N LYS A 84 5.02 1.56 -10.14
CA LYS A 84 4.46 0.28 -9.75
C LYS A 84 3.62 0.46 -8.50
N SER A 85 2.42 -0.13 -8.52
CA SER A 85 1.50 -0.09 -7.39
C SER A 85 1.13 -1.53 -7.04
N ALA A 86 1.73 -2.07 -6.00
CA ALA A 86 1.46 -3.42 -5.55
C ALA A 86 0.33 -3.40 -4.52
N ILE A 87 -0.59 -4.35 -4.66
CA ILE A 87 -1.65 -4.58 -3.68
C ILE A 87 -1.42 -5.95 -3.09
N LEU A 88 -1.24 -6.01 -1.78
CA LEU A 88 -1.00 -7.26 -1.06
C LEU A 88 -2.28 -7.62 -0.32
N ALA A 89 -2.89 -8.74 -0.68
CA ALA A 89 -4.20 -9.12 -0.15
C ALA A 89 -4.35 -10.63 -0.16
N THR A 90 -4.99 -11.17 0.87
CA THR A 90 -5.37 -12.58 0.93
C THR A 90 -6.88 -12.76 1.06
N ASP A 91 -7.58 -11.71 1.48
CA ASP A 91 -9.05 -11.74 1.53
C ASP A 91 -9.62 -11.74 0.11
N ALA A 92 -10.60 -12.62 -0.15
CA ALA A 92 -11.14 -12.77 -1.50
C ALA A 92 -11.76 -11.47 -2.03
N THR A 93 -12.43 -10.71 -1.18
CA THR A 93 -13.05 -9.46 -1.59
C THR A 93 -11.99 -8.41 -1.91
N ALA A 94 -10.95 -8.32 -1.08
CA ALA A 94 -9.85 -7.38 -1.33
C ALA A 94 -9.13 -7.73 -2.64
N ILE A 95 -8.88 -9.01 -2.89
CA ILE A 95 -8.26 -9.46 -4.13
C ILE A 95 -9.12 -9.05 -5.32
N HIS A 96 -10.42 -9.28 -5.21
CA HIS A 96 -11.35 -8.99 -6.31
C HIS A 96 -11.33 -7.49 -6.66
N TYR A 97 -11.43 -6.62 -5.66
CA TYR A 97 -11.42 -5.18 -5.93
C TYR A 97 -10.03 -4.70 -6.39
N GLY A 98 -8.97 -5.32 -5.88
CA GLY A 98 -7.63 -5.00 -6.36
C GLY A 98 -7.45 -5.35 -7.83
N GLN A 99 -7.96 -6.51 -8.24
CA GLN A 99 -7.90 -6.93 -9.64
C GLN A 99 -8.74 -6.03 -10.53
N LEU A 100 -9.91 -5.61 -10.06
CA LEU A 100 -10.73 -4.67 -10.80
C LEU A 100 -9.98 -3.35 -11.01
N HIS A 101 -9.36 -2.84 -9.96
CA HIS A 101 -8.55 -1.62 -10.06
C HIS A 101 -7.42 -1.79 -11.08
N ALA A 102 -6.76 -2.96 -11.05
CA ALA A 102 -5.67 -3.25 -11.99
C ALA A 102 -6.16 -3.22 -13.45
N VAL A 103 -7.34 -3.80 -13.70
CA VAL A 103 -7.91 -3.81 -15.05
C VAL A 103 -8.30 -2.40 -15.49
N LEU A 104 -8.92 -1.65 -14.59
CA LEU A 104 -9.40 -0.30 -14.91
C LEU A 104 -8.27 0.71 -15.12
N THR A 105 -7.07 0.43 -14.60
CA THR A 105 -5.93 1.31 -14.79
C THR A 105 -4.97 0.84 -15.88
N GLN A 106 -5.30 -0.24 -16.59
CA GLN A 106 -4.46 -0.71 -17.69
C GLN A 106 -4.27 0.39 -18.73
N GLY A 107 -3.06 0.49 -19.24
CA GLY A 107 -2.73 1.52 -20.21
C GLY A 107 -2.36 2.86 -19.61
N SER A 108 -2.56 3.04 -18.30
CA SER A 108 -2.11 4.24 -17.62
C SER A 108 -0.67 4.06 -17.12
N PRO A 109 0.00 5.14 -16.71
CA PRO A 109 1.35 4.98 -16.14
C PRO A 109 1.38 4.25 -14.80
N ILE A 110 0.23 4.07 -14.14
CA ILE A 110 0.20 3.33 -12.89
C ILE A 110 0.04 1.85 -13.20
N LYS A 111 1.08 1.07 -12.90
CA LYS A 111 1.08 -0.38 -13.15
C LYS A 111 0.67 -1.08 -11.89
N VAL A 112 -0.55 -1.61 -11.84
CA VAL A 112 -1.13 -2.22 -10.65
C VAL A 112 -1.04 -3.74 -10.74
N ARG A 113 -0.58 -4.39 -9.68
CA ARG A 113 -0.57 -5.86 -9.57
C ARG A 113 -0.97 -6.27 -8.17
N VAL A 114 -1.70 -7.39 -8.10
CA VAL A 114 -2.15 -7.95 -6.83
C VAL A 114 -1.29 -9.16 -6.49
N PHE A 115 -0.82 -9.20 -5.25
CA PHE A 115 0.00 -10.30 -4.73
C PHE A 115 -0.61 -10.85 -3.47
N GLN A 116 -0.34 -12.11 -3.18
CA GLN A 116 -0.84 -12.75 -1.97
C GLN A 116 0.27 -12.98 -0.94
N ASP A 117 1.52 -12.77 -1.32
CA ASP A 117 2.62 -12.84 -0.35
C ASP A 117 3.61 -11.71 -0.55
N ARG A 118 4.30 -11.39 0.54
CA ARG A 118 5.23 -10.25 0.56
C ARG A 118 6.45 -10.47 -0.31
N GLU A 119 6.89 -11.70 -0.43
CA GLU A 119 8.10 -12.02 -1.19
C GLU A 119 7.93 -11.67 -2.66
N GLN A 120 6.83 -12.08 -3.25
CA GLN A 120 6.56 -11.76 -4.65
C GLN A 120 6.36 -10.27 -4.87
N ALA A 121 5.69 -9.60 -3.94
CA ALA A 121 5.51 -8.16 -4.03
C ALA A 121 6.84 -7.43 -3.98
N ALA A 122 7.71 -7.81 -3.03
CA ALA A 122 9.02 -7.20 -2.89
C ALA A 122 9.87 -7.40 -4.15
N GLN A 123 9.83 -8.61 -4.70
CA GLN A 123 10.57 -8.93 -5.90
C GLN A 123 10.12 -8.06 -7.07
N TRP A 124 8.82 -7.93 -7.26
CA TRP A 124 8.29 -7.12 -8.36
C TRP A 124 8.62 -5.64 -8.17
N LEU A 125 8.52 -5.15 -6.92
CA LEU A 125 8.84 -3.74 -6.63
C LEU A 125 10.34 -3.46 -6.66
N GLY A 126 11.17 -4.50 -6.53
CA GLY A 126 12.62 -4.33 -6.51
C GLY A 126 13.13 -3.76 -5.21
N VAL A 127 12.51 -4.12 -4.09
CA VAL A 127 12.90 -3.61 -2.77
C VAL A 127 13.19 -4.77 -1.83
N PRO A 128 13.96 -4.52 -0.75
CA PRO A 128 14.20 -5.57 0.26
C PRO A 128 12.89 -6.01 0.92
N ILE A 129 12.74 -7.33 1.10
CA ILE A 129 11.52 -7.85 1.70
C ILE A 129 11.34 -7.35 3.14
N GLU A 130 12.43 -7.02 3.80
CA GLU A 130 12.37 -6.52 5.18
C GLU A 130 11.52 -5.25 5.30
N LEU A 131 11.50 -4.43 4.27
CA LEU A 131 10.68 -3.22 4.29
C LEU A 131 9.20 -3.55 4.28
N LEU A 132 8.81 -4.63 3.62
CA LEU A 132 7.42 -5.03 3.53
C LEU A 132 6.94 -5.75 4.78
N ALA A 133 7.86 -6.37 5.50
CA ALA A 133 7.54 -7.09 6.73
C ALA A 133 7.53 -6.19 7.96
N ALA A 134 8.12 -5.01 7.86
CA ALA A 134 8.28 -4.13 9.03
C ALA A 134 6.94 -3.53 9.46
N GLU A 135 6.77 -3.38 10.77
CA GLU A 135 5.60 -2.69 11.31
C GLU A 135 5.77 -1.19 11.16
N PRO A 136 4.70 -0.47 10.83
CA PRO A 136 4.80 0.96 10.60
C PRO A 136 5.32 1.73 11.79
N SER A 137 4.91 1.36 13.00
CA SER A 137 5.29 2.13 14.17
C SER A 137 6.68 1.79 14.65
N GLY A 138 7.18 0.67 14.25
CA GLY A 138 8.48 0.23 14.72
C GLY A 138 8.48 -0.16 16.14
N GLU A 139 7.38 -0.09 16.81
CA GLU A 139 7.39 -0.49 18.11
C GLU A 139 7.02 -1.83 18.23
N LYS A 140 6.96 -2.16 17.84
CA LYS A 140 6.98 -3.23 18.18
C LYS A 140 8.04 -3.77 18.15
N GLN A 141 8.44 -3.31 17.88
CA GLN A 141 9.36 -3.82 17.85
C GLN A 141 10.08 -3.73 18.83
N ILE A 142 9.83 -3.54 19.41
CA ILE A 142 10.45 -3.60 20.31
C ILE A 142 10.15 -4.42 21.11
N GLN A 143 9.46 -4.72 21.17
CA GLN A 143 9.39 -5.57 21.70
C GLN A 143 9.61 -6.44 21.58
N SER A 144 9.37 -6.55 21.41
CA SER A 144 9.78 -7.48 21.36
C SER A 144 10.64 -7.87 21.57
N ARG A 145 10.95 -7.73 21.76
CA ARG A 145 11.86 -8.24 22.02
C ARG A 145 12.11 -8.41 22.86
N SER A 146 11.62 -8.27 23.39
CA SER A 146 11.98 -8.67 24.04
C SER A 146 11.68 -9.37 24.33
N ASP A 147 11.07 -9.47 24.21
CA ASP A 147 11.03 -10.29 24.38
C ASP A 147 11.13 -11.08 24.22
N PHE A 148 10.95 -11.15 23.97
CA PHE A 148 11.42 -12.09 23.72
C PHE A 148 12.10 -12.45 24.28
N ARG A 149 12.16 -12.08 24.43
CA ARG A 149 12.89 -12.54 24.94
C ARG A 149 12.91 -12.87 25.73
N CYS A 150 12.44 -12.74 25.96
CA CYS A 150 12.61 -13.31 26.58
C CYS A 150 12.51 -13.85 26.99
N SER A 151 12.27 -13.97 27.05
CA SER A 151 12.44 -14.75 27.40
C SER A 151 12.89 -15.26 27.67
N ASP A 152 12.92 -15.35 27.61
CA ASP A 152 13.59 -16.10 27.85
C ASP A 152 14.10 -16.40 28.49
N THR A 153 14.12 -16.42 28.81
CA THR A 153 14.83 -16.92 29.38
C THR A 153 15.00 -17.44 29.85
N ARG A 154 14.99 -17.73 29.95
CA ARG A 154 15.34 -18.56 30.45
C ARG A 154 15.82 -19.33 30.53
#